data_497994d96f712a208de2e34d181422fd
#
_entry.id   497994d96f712a208de2e34d181422fd
#
_cell.length_a   1.000
_cell.length_b   1.000
_cell.length_c   1.000
_cell.angle_alpha   90.00
_cell.angle_beta   90.00
_cell.angle_gamma   90.00
#
_symmetry.space_group_name_H-M   'P 1'
#
loop_
_entity.id
_entity.type
_entity.pdbx_description
1 polymer ?
#
loop_
_entity_poly.entity_id
_entity_poly.type
_entity_poly.pdbx_seq_one_letter_code
_entity_poly.pdbx_strand_id
1 'polypeptide(L)'
;MLFRSDTYIGSNGYSLRLDGLEPGFNQHARERAIVMHGAPYVSTQFASSQGRIGRSWGCPALREAIAHQVIDTIRGGGVIFSYYPDQTWLKTSKFLNCGAVKKPEAVVATN
;
A
#
# COMPACT_ATOMS: atom_id res chain seq x y z
N MET A 1 -3.78 -1.67 5.12
CA MET A 1 -3.18 -2.87 4.51
C MET A 1 -1.71 -2.63 4.23
N LEU A 2 -0.85 -3.61 4.47
CA LEU A 2 0.60 -3.52 4.25
C LEU A 2 1.03 -4.40 3.10
N PHE A 3 1.98 -3.94 2.27
CA PHE A 3 2.46 -4.63 1.08
C PHE A 3 4.00 -4.63 1.01
N ARG A 4 4.58 -5.73 0.54
CA ARG A 4 5.99 -5.85 0.14
C ARG A 4 6.07 -6.07 -1.36
N SER A 5 7.20 -5.81 -2.00
CA SER A 5 7.20 -5.57 -3.43
C SER A 5 8.45 -5.96 -4.19
N ASP A 6 8.27 -6.35 -5.45
CA ASP A 6 9.27 -6.46 -6.50
C ASP A 6 8.78 -5.72 -7.77
N THR A 7 9.72 -5.24 -8.57
CA THR A 7 9.43 -4.45 -9.78
C THR A 7 9.37 -5.31 -11.03
N TYR A 8 8.63 -4.84 -12.04
CA TYR A 8 8.59 -5.43 -13.38
C TYR A 8 8.15 -4.38 -14.40
N ILE A 9 8.31 -4.69 -15.69
CA ILE A 9 7.76 -3.89 -16.77
C ILE A 9 6.50 -4.58 -17.29
N GLY A 10 5.35 -3.95 -17.14
CA GLY A 10 4.05 -4.45 -17.57
C GLY A 10 3.38 -3.54 -18.59
N SER A 11 2.09 -3.76 -18.84
CA SER A 11 1.28 -2.97 -19.77
C SER A 11 1.17 -1.48 -19.37
N ASN A 12 1.32 -1.19 -18.08
CA ASN A 12 1.35 0.17 -17.55
C ASN A 12 2.79 0.70 -17.34
N GLY A 13 3.78 0.10 -17.98
CA GLY A 13 5.19 0.42 -17.84
C GLY A 13 5.81 -0.11 -16.54
N TYR A 14 6.72 0.66 -15.97
CA TYR A 14 7.42 0.32 -14.73
C TYR A 14 6.45 0.24 -13.56
N SER A 15 6.33 -0.93 -12.98
CA SER A 15 5.31 -1.27 -11.99
C SER A 15 5.90 -2.06 -10.83
N LEU A 16 5.18 -2.06 -9.71
CA LEU A 16 5.58 -2.70 -8.47
C LEU A 16 4.54 -3.75 -8.08
N ARG A 17 4.93 -5.03 -8.02
CA ARG A 17 4.06 -6.07 -7.47
C ARG A 17 3.92 -5.89 -5.97
N LEU A 18 2.74 -6.15 -5.45
CA LEU A 18 2.42 -5.99 -4.05
C LEU A 18 2.07 -7.34 -3.42
N ASP A 19 2.70 -7.62 -2.29
CA ASP A 19 2.38 -8.77 -1.44
C ASP A 19 1.55 -8.31 -0.26
N GLY A 20 0.42 -8.96 -0.02
CA GLY A 20 -0.40 -8.69 1.16
C GLY A 20 0.22 -9.30 2.41
N LEU A 21 0.34 -8.53 3.47
CA LEU A 21 0.94 -8.94 4.73
C LEU A 21 -0.09 -9.25 5.83
N GLU A 22 -1.38 -9.13 5.52
CA GLU A 22 -2.47 -9.31 6.48
C GLU A 22 -3.40 -10.45 6.03
N PRO A 23 -3.25 -11.66 6.59
CA PRO A 23 -4.17 -12.77 6.35
C PRO A 23 -5.62 -12.38 6.65
N GLY A 24 -6.55 -12.80 5.78
CA GLY A 24 -7.96 -12.43 5.88
C GLY A 24 -8.34 -11.10 5.23
N PHE A 25 -7.36 -10.26 4.86
CA PHE A 25 -7.60 -8.95 4.24
C PHE A 25 -6.97 -8.83 2.86
N ASN A 26 -5.66 -9.07 2.73
CA ASN A 26 -4.96 -8.80 1.48
C ASN A 26 -3.96 -9.89 1.05
N GLN A 27 -3.98 -11.06 1.66
CA GLN A 27 -3.03 -12.16 1.36
C GLN A 27 -3.01 -12.58 -0.11
N HIS A 28 -4.09 -12.35 -0.85
CA HIS A 28 -4.22 -12.68 -2.27
C HIS A 28 -3.86 -11.53 -3.22
N ALA A 29 -3.24 -10.45 -2.71
CA ALA A 29 -2.91 -9.28 -3.53
C ALA A 29 -2.03 -9.64 -4.74
N ARG A 30 -0.99 -10.46 -4.56
CA ARG A 30 -0.12 -10.91 -5.66
C ARG A 30 -0.87 -11.79 -6.66
N GLU A 31 -1.63 -12.77 -6.20
CA GLU A 31 -2.41 -13.67 -7.06
C GLU A 31 -3.44 -12.92 -7.90
N ARG A 32 -4.02 -11.87 -7.33
CA ARG A 32 -4.96 -10.97 -8.00
C ARG A 32 -4.29 -9.91 -8.87
N ALA A 33 -2.97 -9.97 -9.02
CA ALA A 33 -2.17 -9.01 -9.77
C ALA A 33 -2.39 -7.54 -9.32
N ILE A 34 -2.52 -7.32 -8.01
CA ILE A 34 -2.56 -5.97 -7.46
C ILE A 34 -1.15 -5.39 -7.52
N VAL A 35 -1.00 -4.31 -8.28
CA VAL A 35 0.29 -3.66 -8.54
C VAL A 35 0.17 -2.15 -8.40
N MET A 36 1.27 -1.50 -8.01
CA MET A 36 1.38 -0.05 -8.09
C MET A 36 1.96 0.34 -9.44
N HIS A 37 1.35 1.31 -10.12
CA HIS A 37 1.77 1.74 -11.46
C HIS A 37 1.46 3.21 -11.71
N GLY A 38 2.12 3.80 -12.71
CA GLY A 38 1.72 5.10 -13.25
C GLY A 38 0.44 5.01 -14.09
N ALA A 39 -0.36 6.07 -14.09
CA ALA A 39 -1.55 6.11 -14.91
C ALA A 39 -1.90 7.54 -15.34
N PRO A 40 -2.30 7.75 -16.61
CA PRO A 40 -2.65 9.08 -17.15
C PRO A 40 -3.91 9.65 -16.49
N TYR A 41 -4.79 8.80 -15.96
CA TYR A 41 -5.98 9.22 -15.25
C TYR A 41 -5.73 9.76 -13.83
N VAL A 42 -4.47 9.73 -13.37
CA VAL A 42 -4.01 10.37 -12.13
C VAL A 42 -3.30 11.66 -12.49
N SER A 43 -4.07 12.69 -12.84
CA SER A 43 -3.54 14.01 -13.21
C SER A 43 -4.54 15.11 -12.89
N THR A 44 -4.03 16.33 -12.72
CA THR A 44 -4.87 17.51 -12.56
C THR A 44 -5.70 17.79 -13.81
N GLN A 45 -5.13 17.54 -14.99
CA GLN A 45 -5.85 17.70 -16.27
C GLN A 45 -7.05 16.74 -16.35
N PHE A 46 -6.86 15.46 -16.00
CA PHE A 46 -7.96 14.50 -15.97
C PHE A 46 -9.03 14.91 -14.93
N ALA A 47 -8.59 15.31 -13.73
CA ALA A 47 -9.50 15.76 -12.68
C ALA A 47 -10.30 17.00 -13.09
N SER A 48 -9.69 17.95 -13.79
CA SER A 48 -10.36 19.16 -14.27
C SER A 48 -11.40 18.84 -15.34
N SER A 49 -11.14 17.86 -16.22
CA SER A 49 -12.08 17.49 -17.30
C SER A 49 -13.21 16.59 -16.83
N GLN A 50 -12.97 15.73 -15.83
CA GLN A 50 -13.91 14.70 -15.38
C GLN A 50 -14.49 14.95 -13.98
N GLY A 51 -14.07 16.01 -13.30
CA GLY A 51 -14.49 16.32 -11.93
C GLY A 51 -13.83 15.43 -10.84
N ARG A 52 -13.00 14.47 -11.23
CA ARG A 52 -12.27 13.55 -10.33
C ARG A 52 -11.12 12.88 -11.07
N ILE A 53 -10.19 12.31 -10.34
CA ILE A 53 -9.21 11.38 -10.94
C ILE A 53 -9.89 10.08 -11.36
N GLY A 54 -9.26 9.34 -12.27
CA GLY A 54 -9.76 8.02 -12.69
C GLY A 54 -9.69 6.95 -11.61
N ARG A 55 -10.12 5.76 -11.97
CA ARG A 55 -10.15 4.59 -11.08
C ARG A 55 -9.47 3.39 -11.72
N SER A 56 -8.87 2.56 -10.88
CA SER A 56 -8.44 1.21 -11.21
C SER A 56 -9.39 0.17 -10.60
N TRP A 57 -9.14 -1.11 -10.87
CA TRP A 57 -9.82 -2.24 -10.25
C TRP A 57 -9.20 -2.66 -8.90
N GLY A 58 -8.53 -1.74 -8.21
CA GLY A 58 -7.91 -1.97 -6.91
C GLY A 58 -6.40 -1.73 -6.89
N CYS A 59 -5.76 -1.56 -8.05
CA CYS A 59 -4.34 -1.23 -8.12
C CYS A 59 -4.09 0.21 -7.67
N PRO A 60 -3.14 0.47 -6.76
CA PRO A 60 -2.71 1.83 -6.45
C PRO A 60 -2.09 2.48 -7.69
N ALA A 61 -2.69 3.57 -8.14
CA ALA A 61 -2.24 4.31 -9.33
C ALA A 61 -1.59 5.64 -8.93
N LEU A 62 -0.48 5.95 -9.56
CA LEU A 62 0.31 7.16 -9.34
C LEU A 62 0.27 8.07 -10.56
N ARG A 63 0.57 9.34 -10.35
CA ARG A 63 0.87 10.25 -11.47
C ARG A 63 2.09 9.72 -12.22
N GLU A 64 2.01 9.60 -13.54
CA GLU A 64 3.07 9.00 -14.36
C GLU A 64 4.44 9.66 -14.16
N ALA A 65 4.48 10.99 -14.03
CA ALA A 65 5.70 11.75 -13.87
C ALA A 65 6.52 11.40 -12.60
N ILE A 66 5.87 10.86 -11.56
CA ILE A 66 6.52 10.51 -10.29
C ILE A 66 6.51 9.01 -9.99
N ALA A 67 5.82 8.22 -10.79
CA ALA A 67 5.61 6.79 -10.53
C ALA A 67 6.94 6.03 -10.40
N HIS A 68 7.88 6.24 -11.31
CA HIS A 68 9.18 5.58 -11.28
C HIS A 68 9.97 5.92 -10.00
N GLN A 69 10.01 7.17 -9.62
CA GLN A 69 10.71 7.63 -8.41
C GLN A 69 10.08 7.06 -7.14
N VAL A 70 8.76 7.05 -7.03
CA VAL A 70 8.05 6.48 -5.88
C VAL A 70 8.30 4.98 -5.77
N ILE A 71 8.18 4.26 -6.89
CA ILE A 71 8.43 2.82 -6.94
C ILE A 71 9.87 2.50 -6.53
N ASP A 72 10.85 3.22 -7.05
CA ASP A 72 12.27 3.02 -6.69
C ASP A 72 12.55 3.29 -5.21
N THR A 73 11.82 4.20 -4.60
CA THR A 73 11.97 4.51 -3.17
C THR A 73 11.50 3.36 -2.27
N ILE A 74 10.45 2.64 -2.67
CA ILE A 74 9.80 1.63 -1.83
C ILE A 74 10.12 0.18 -2.22
N ARG A 75 10.67 -0.06 -3.42
CA ARG A 75 11.05 -1.41 -3.84
C ARG A 75 12.12 -2.02 -2.92
N GLY A 76 12.21 -3.34 -2.94
CA GLY A 76 13.28 -4.05 -2.22
C GLY A 76 13.08 -4.17 -0.71
N GLY A 77 11.85 -4.13 -0.24
CA GLY A 77 11.52 -4.35 1.17
C GLY A 77 10.83 -3.15 1.83
N GLY A 78 10.49 -2.12 1.07
CA GLY A 78 9.60 -1.05 1.53
C GLY A 78 8.21 -1.57 1.84
N VAL A 79 7.46 -0.82 2.62
CA VAL A 79 6.10 -1.16 3.04
C VAL A 79 5.16 -0.02 2.67
N ILE A 80 4.02 -0.39 2.11
CA ILE A 80 2.93 0.55 1.82
C ILE A 80 1.81 0.28 2.81
N PHE A 81 1.35 1.31 3.47
CA PHE A 81 0.21 1.23 4.36
C PHE A 81 -0.98 1.99 3.75
N SER A 82 -1.99 1.23 3.32
CA SER A 82 -3.22 1.80 2.77
C SER A 82 -4.33 1.70 3.81
N TYR A 83 -4.76 2.83 4.30
CA TYR A 83 -5.80 2.93 5.34
C TYR A 83 -7.19 2.96 4.71
N TYR A 84 -8.10 2.20 5.27
CA TYR A 84 -9.53 2.23 4.96
C TYR A 84 -10.35 2.02 6.24
N PRO A 85 -11.45 2.73 6.47
CA PRO A 85 -12.24 2.66 7.71
C PRO A 85 -13.15 1.43 7.79
N ASP A 86 -12.61 0.24 7.57
CA ASP A 86 -13.29 -1.03 7.80
C ASP A 86 -13.22 -1.40 9.29
N GLN A 87 -14.37 -1.58 9.94
CA GLN A 87 -14.43 -1.79 11.38
C GLN A 87 -13.81 -3.11 11.83
N THR A 88 -13.91 -4.15 11.02
CA THR A 88 -13.29 -5.44 11.33
C THR A 88 -11.76 -5.30 11.25
N TRP A 89 -11.25 -4.72 10.19
CA TRP A 89 -9.83 -4.50 10.03
C TRP A 89 -9.26 -3.58 11.12
N LEU A 90 -9.93 -2.48 11.43
CA LEU A 90 -9.49 -1.54 12.47
C LEU A 90 -9.34 -2.21 13.84
N LYS A 91 -10.23 -3.16 14.15
CA LYS A 91 -10.23 -3.87 15.45
C LYS A 91 -9.26 -5.05 15.50
N THR A 92 -8.97 -5.68 14.37
CA THR A 92 -8.26 -6.96 14.33
C THR A 92 -6.88 -6.90 13.69
N SER A 93 -6.53 -5.83 12.97
CA SER A 93 -5.21 -5.71 12.34
C SER A 93 -4.11 -5.66 13.40
N LYS A 94 -3.15 -6.58 13.29
CA LYS A 94 -1.96 -6.60 14.14
C LYS A 94 -1.05 -5.37 13.96
N PHE A 95 -1.18 -4.66 12.85
CA PHE A 95 -0.40 -3.45 12.55
C PHE A 95 -1.03 -2.18 13.10
N LEU A 96 -2.33 -2.20 13.40
CA LEU A 96 -3.05 -1.08 13.98
C LEU A 96 -3.21 -1.19 15.50
N ASN A 97 -3.16 -2.40 16.04
CA ASN A 97 -3.40 -2.66 17.45
C ASN A 97 -2.09 -2.95 18.18
N CYS A 98 -1.38 -1.91 18.56
CA CYS A 98 -0.14 -2.00 19.32
C CYS A 98 -0.33 -2.51 20.78
N GLY A 99 -1.56 -2.67 21.25
CA GLY A 99 -1.88 -3.12 22.61
C GLY A 99 -1.58 -4.59 22.90
N ALA A 100 -1.24 -5.39 21.87
CA ALA A 100 -0.78 -6.76 22.05
C ALA A 100 0.75 -6.88 22.24
N VAL A 101 1.48 -5.81 22.01
CA VAL A 101 2.88 -5.72 22.46
C VAL A 101 2.81 -5.41 23.96
N LYS A 102 3.05 -6.42 24.81
CA LYS A 102 3.33 -6.14 26.22
C LYS A 102 4.35 -5.01 26.25
N LYS A 103 3.96 -3.86 26.82
CA LYS A 103 4.96 -2.86 27.20
C LYS A 103 6.04 -3.61 27.93
N PRO A 104 7.33 -3.43 27.57
CA PRO A 104 8.38 -3.92 28.47
C PRO A 104 8.02 -3.36 29.85
N GLU A 105 7.81 -4.26 30.81
CA GLU A 105 7.67 -3.82 32.21
C GLU A 105 8.84 -2.90 32.47
N ALA A 106 8.53 -1.68 32.85
CA ALA A 106 9.55 -0.77 33.30
C ALA A 106 10.27 -1.51 34.42
N VAL A 107 11.52 -1.89 34.18
CA VAL A 107 12.38 -2.40 35.24
C VAL A 107 12.51 -1.23 36.20
N VAL A 108 11.69 -1.26 37.24
CA VAL A 108 11.87 -0.35 38.36
C VAL A 108 13.22 -0.76 38.96
N ALA A 109 14.26 0.03 38.70
CA ALA A 109 15.50 -0.11 39.41
C ALA A 109 15.18 0.17 40.89
N THR A 110 14.99 -0.88 41.64
CA THR A 110 15.02 -0.80 43.11
C THR A 110 16.47 -0.57 43.51
N ASN A 111 16.76 0.60 43.96
CA ASN A 111 17.98 0.88 44.70
C ASN A 111 17.93 0.14 46.06
#